data_0fdc048a753d898e4c3e1d6fdfa9f7aa
#
_entry.id   0fdc048a753d898e4c3e1d6fdfa9f7aa
#
_cell.length_a   1.000
_cell.length_b   1.000
_cell.length_c   1.000
_cell.angle_alpha   90.00
_cell.angle_beta   90.00
_cell.angle_gamma   90.00
#
_symmetry.space_group_name_H-M   'P 1'
#
loop_
_entity.id
_entity.type
_entity.pdbx_description
1 polymer ?
#
loop_
_entity_poly.entity_id
_entity_poly.type
_entity_poly.pdbx_seq_one_letter_code
_entity_poly.pdbx_strand_id
1 'polypeptide(L)'
;MQFGGPIIYASADIHSPHYLPLFKNSLKKHPDPPCVFALAGDIVDKGRIEMARPVFRAIRENYPETSIVAVFGNEEYMDREDEFIREYQDIIWLRESVYSTTCSGYKISIIGSRGSLKRPTRWQRKNIPGIEEIYKRRLAAIRELLSEAREKSDIVILVTHYAVTRATIIGEHPAIQDQLYDPRMEKIIRETRPDIVIHGHAHKGRPQARINNTLVYNVAFPLLRDIAVINVSPKRTLLDFF
;
A
#
# COMPACT_ATOMS: atom_id res chain seq x y z
N MET A 1 7.74 30.44 6.68
CA MET A 1 7.96 29.04 7.05
C MET A 1 7.45 28.18 5.88
N GLN A 2 8.35 27.51 5.14
CA GLN A 2 7.91 26.54 4.14
C GLN A 2 7.39 25.32 4.90
N PHE A 3 6.08 25.17 5.01
CA PHE A 3 5.49 23.92 5.46
C PHE A 3 5.76 22.88 4.37
N GLY A 4 6.72 22.02 4.60
CA GLY A 4 6.86 20.81 3.78
C GLY A 4 5.56 20.01 3.85
N GLY A 5 5.13 19.40 2.74
CA GLY A 5 3.95 18.54 2.74
C GLY A 5 4.10 17.35 3.69
N PRO A 6 3.00 16.61 3.98
CA PRO A 6 3.04 15.41 4.81
C PRO A 6 4.04 14.39 4.25
N ILE A 7 4.78 13.72 5.13
CA ILE A 7 5.70 12.65 4.76
C ILE A 7 5.07 11.31 5.14
N ILE A 8 4.96 10.42 4.17
CA ILE A 8 4.50 9.04 4.35
C ILE A 8 5.70 8.11 4.14
N TYR A 9 5.94 7.21 5.08
CA TYR A 9 6.86 6.11 4.86
C TYR A 9 6.09 4.87 4.41
N ALA A 10 6.67 4.11 3.50
CA ALA A 10 6.01 2.92 3.00
C ALA A 10 7.00 1.78 2.71
N SER A 11 6.51 0.55 2.90
CA SER A 11 7.20 -0.67 2.50
C SER A 11 6.20 -1.78 2.20
N ALA A 12 6.64 -2.80 1.47
CA ALA A 12 5.90 -4.02 1.20
C ALA A 12 6.89 -5.19 1.04
N ASP A 13 6.39 -6.42 1.02
CA ASP A 13 7.18 -7.59 0.67
C ASP A 13 8.42 -7.75 1.56
N ILE A 14 8.26 -7.47 2.86
CA ILE A 14 9.31 -7.66 3.87
C ILE A 14 9.59 -9.15 4.07
N HIS A 15 8.55 -9.99 3.83
CA HIS A 15 8.64 -11.44 3.94
C HIS A 15 9.39 -11.87 5.19
N SER A 16 9.01 -11.30 6.34
CA SER A 16 9.67 -11.60 7.62
C SER A 16 9.67 -13.10 7.91
N PRO A 17 10.82 -13.68 8.25
CA PRO A 17 12.07 -13.04 8.68
C PRO A 17 13.07 -12.70 7.56
N HIS A 18 12.78 -12.99 6.29
CA HIS A 18 13.75 -12.98 5.19
C HIS A 18 14.46 -11.62 5.02
N TYR A 19 13.71 -10.53 4.84
CA TYR A 19 14.28 -9.18 4.70
C TYR A 19 14.28 -8.38 6.01
N LEU A 20 13.82 -8.94 7.12
CA LEU A 20 13.69 -8.23 8.40
C LEU A 20 15.00 -7.55 8.86
N PRO A 21 16.21 -8.17 8.77
CA PRO A 21 17.45 -7.50 9.17
C PRO A 21 17.74 -6.24 8.33
N LEU A 22 17.52 -6.31 7.02
CA LEU A 22 17.72 -5.18 6.11
C LEU A 22 16.67 -4.10 6.34
N PHE A 23 15.42 -4.49 6.57
CA PHE A 23 14.33 -3.57 6.90
C PHE A 23 14.63 -2.78 8.18
N LYS A 24 15.09 -3.43 9.26
CA LYS A 24 15.51 -2.77 10.50
C LYS A 24 16.65 -1.76 10.27
N ASN A 25 17.60 -2.11 9.42
CA ASN A 25 18.69 -1.20 9.08
C ASN A 25 18.23 -0.01 8.24
N SER A 26 17.24 -0.21 7.39
CA SER A 26 16.62 0.83 6.57
C SER A 26 15.91 1.88 7.45
N LEU A 27 15.13 1.45 8.46
CA LEU A 27 14.46 2.37 9.38
C LEU A 27 15.44 3.37 10.05
N LYS A 28 16.64 2.90 10.43
CA LYS A 28 17.65 3.74 11.09
C LYS A 28 18.24 4.83 10.20
N LYS A 29 18.10 4.74 8.87
CA LYS A 29 18.58 5.77 7.94
C LYS A 29 17.63 6.97 7.86
N HIS A 30 16.42 6.82 8.34
CA HIS A 30 15.35 7.82 8.25
C HIS A 30 14.87 8.16 9.68
N PRO A 31 15.61 8.99 10.44
CA PRO A 31 15.32 9.22 11.86
C PRO A 31 14.07 10.06 12.11
N ASP A 32 13.61 10.84 11.13
CA ASP A 32 12.46 11.73 11.28
C ASP A 32 11.16 10.92 11.21
N PRO A 33 10.22 11.10 12.15
CA PRO A 33 8.97 10.34 12.13
C PRO A 33 8.06 10.78 10.97
N PRO A 34 7.48 9.82 10.21
CA PRO A 34 6.48 10.14 9.19
C PRO A 34 5.11 10.41 9.81
N CYS A 35 4.21 11.03 9.04
CA CYS A 35 2.79 11.14 9.41
C CYS A 35 2.12 9.77 9.58
N VAL A 36 2.43 8.86 8.67
CA VAL A 36 1.91 7.49 8.64
C VAL A 36 2.99 6.57 8.08
N PHE A 37 3.07 5.37 8.62
CA PHE A 37 3.82 4.27 8.03
C PHE A 37 2.86 3.31 7.33
N ALA A 38 2.95 3.18 6.01
CA ALA A 38 2.09 2.31 5.21
C ALA A 38 2.79 1.00 4.85
N LEU A 39 2.16 -0.13 5.19
CA LEU A 39 2.61 -1.47 4.83
C LEU A 39 1.69 -2.05 3.74
N ALA A 40 2.24 -2.22 2.54
CA ALA A 40 1.47 -2.65 1.37
C ALA A 40 1.51 -4.19 1.15
N GLY A 41 1.39 -4.96 2.24
CA GLY A 41 1.26 -6.43 2.23
C GLY A 41 2.56 -7.21 2.14
N ASP A 42 2.43 -8.53 2.21
CA ASP A 42 3.53 -9.50 2.28
C ASP A 42 4.56 -9.13 3.35
N ILE A 43 4.04 -8.78 4.54
CA ILE A 43 4.82 -8.46 5.73
C ILE A 43 5.56 -9.71 6.23
N VAL A 44 4.87 -10.86 6.11
CA VAL A 44 5.37 -12.19 6.54
C VAL A 44 5.44 -13.16 5.37
N ASP A 45 6.11 -14.29 5.59
CA ASP A 45 6.05 -15.45 4.71
C ASP A 45 5.02 -16.47 5.20
N LYS A 46 4.24 -17.05 4.27
CA LYS A 46 3.43 -18.25 4.48
C LYS A 46 2.46 -18.16 5.66
N GLY A 47 1.83 -17.01 5.84
CA GLY A 47 0.83 -16.77 6.87
C GLY A 47 1.34 -16.88 8.32
N ARG A 48 2.64 -16.78 8.56
CA ARG A 48 3.24 -16.89 9.90
C ARG A 48 3.03 -15.61 10.70
N ILE A 49 1.89 -15.55 11.40
CA ILE A 49 1.42 -14.34 12.12
C ILE A 49 2.49 -13.83 13.10
N GLU A 50 3.13 -14.71 13.85
CA GLU A 50 4.16 -14.37 14.83
C GLU A 50 5.37 -13.64 14.23
N MET A 51 5.62 -13.82 12.92
CA MET A 51 6.72 -13.16 12.20
C MET A 51 6.42 -11.70 11.86
N ALA A 52 5.19 -11.22 12.03
CA ALA A 52 4.84 -9.81 11.88
C ALA A 52 5.26 -8.98 13.11
N ARG A 53 5.25 -9.57 14.32
CA ARG A 53 5.62 -8.89 15.57
C ARG A 53 6.96 -8.16 15.50
N PRO A 54 8.07 -8.78 15.05
CA PRO A 54 9.37 -8.09 14.97
C PRO A 54 9.40 -6.97 13.92
N VAL A 55 8.52 -6.99 12.91
CA VAL A 55 8.37 -5.89 11.94
C VAL A 55 7.71 -4.69 12.61
N PHE A 56 6.53 -4.88 13.23
CA PHE A 56 5.81 -3.81 13.91
C PHE A 56 6.63 -3.23 15.07
N ARG A 57 7.27 -4.10 15.86
CA ARG A 57 8.16 -3.67 16.93
C ARG A 57 9.29 -2.77 16.40
N ALA A 58 9.92 -3.13 15.30
CA ALA A 58 10.99 -2.33 14.72
C ALA A 58 10.50 -0.94 14.27
N ILE A 59 9.28 -0.84 13.71
CA ILE A 59 8.67 0.45 13.36
C ILE A 59 8.39 1.27 14.63
N ARG A 60 7.79 0.68 15.67
CA ARG A 60 7.49 1.35 16.94
C ARG A 60 8.74 1.83 17.69
N GLU A 61 9.82 1.05 17.65
CA GLU A 61 11.10 1.43 18.28
C GLU A 61 11.73 2.68 17.61
N ASN A 62 11.50 2.90 16.32
CA ASN A 62 11.99 4.07 15.60
C ASN A 62 10.98 5.23 15.58
N TYR A 63 9.67 4.93 15.53
CA TYR A 63 8.59 5.91 15.36
C TYR A 63 7.41 5.58 16.31
N PRO A 64 7.54 5.83 17.63
CA PRO A 64 6.58 5.35 18.65
C PRO A 64 5.16 5.87 18.44
N GLU A 65 5.00 7.12 18.01
CA GLU A 65 3.70 7.80 17.89
C GLU A 65 3.10 7.71 16.47
N THR A 66 3.84 7.15 15.51
CA THR A 66 3.39 7.08 14.11
C THR A 66 2.29 6.04 13.94
N SER A 67 1.19 6.42 13.32
CA SER A 67 0.15 5.47 12.91
C SER A 67 0.69 4.49 11.87
N ILE A 68 0.51 3.19 12.12
CA ILE A 68 0.86 2.14 11.16
C ILE A 68 -0.44 1.67 10.50
N VAL A 69 -0.55 1.88 9.19
CA VAL A 69 -1.62 1.32 8.37
C VAL A 69 -1.08 0.14 7.56
N ALA A 70 -1.84 -0.93 7.44
CA ALA A 70 -1.42 -2.11 6.71
C ALA A 70 -2.55 -2.66 5.83
N VAL A 71 -2.20 -3.16 4.66
CA VAL A 71 -3.07 -4.02 3.85
C VAL A 71 -2.48 -5.44 3.82
N PHE A 72 -3.32 -6.42 3.53
CA PHE A 72 -2.88 -7.80 3.39
C PHE A 72 -2.29 -8.06 2.00
N GLY A 73 -1.22 -8.82 1.93
CA GLY A 73 -0.66 -9.36 0.70
C GLY A 73 -1.11 -10.81 0.45
N ASN A 74 -0.49 -11.50 -0.49
CA ASN A 74 -0.84 -12.90 -0.76
C ASN A 74 -0.24 -13.89 0.27
N GLU A 75 0.81 -13.49 0.94
CA GLU A 75 1.45 -14.28 2.00
C GLU A 75 0.72 -14.17 3.35
N GLU A 76 -0.08 -13.12 3.58
CA GLU A 76 -1.08 -13.09 4.65
C GLU A 76 -2.36 -13.77 4.13
N TYR A 77 -2.44 -15.07 4.24
CA TYR A 77 -3.55 -15.86 3.70
C TYR A 77 -4.91 -15.33 4.11
N MET A 78 -5.88 -15.30 3.16
CA MET A 78 -7.19 -14.69 3.34
C MET A 78 -7.98 -15.28 4.52
N ASP A 79 -7.85 -16.56 4.76
CA ASP A 79 -8.49 -17.29 5.87
C ASP A 79 -7.85 -16.97 7.24
N ARG A 80 -6.71 -16.29 7.26
CA ARG A 80 -5.99 -15.89 8.48
C ARG A 80 -6.03 -14.39 8.77
N GLU A 81 -6.64 -13.58 7.92
CA GLU A 81 -6.69 -12.11 8.10
C GLU A 81 -7.26 -11.70 9.47
N ASP A 82 -8.34 -12.35 9.92
CA ASP A 82 -8.96 -12.06 11.21
C ASP A 82 -8.05 -12.43 12.40
N GLU A 83 -7.13 -13.38 12.24
CA GLU A 83 -6.13 -13.71 13.26
C GLU A 83 -5.08 -12.59 13.38
N PHE A 84 -4.60 -12.04 12.25
CA PHE A 84 -3.70 -10.88 12.23
C PHE A 84 -4.35 -9.66 12.91
N ILE A 85 -5.62 -9.38 12.60
CA ILE A 85 -6.34 -8.25 13.20
C ILE A 85 -6.48 -8.42 14.72
N ARG A 86 -6.78 -9.62 15.20
CA ARG A 86 -6.90 -9.91 16.64
C ARG A 86 -5.56 -9.84 17.38
N GLU A 87 -4.48 -10.31 16.74
CA GLU A 87 -3.15 -10.33 17.35
C GLU A 87 -2.50 -8.95 17.42
N TYR A 88 -2.75 -8.09 16.40
CA TYR A 88 -2.12 -6.78 16.25
C TYR A 88 -3.15 -5.67 16.19
N GLN A 89 -3.83 -5.42 17.31
CA GLN A 89 -4.92 -4.44 17.44
C GLN A 89 -4.45 -2.99 17.36
N ASP A 90 -3.17 -2.73 17.56
CA ASP A 90 -2.54 -1.41 17.42
C ASP A 90 -2.16 -1.06 15.97
N ILE A 91 -2.35 -2.00 15.05
CA ILE A 91 -2.16 -1.81 13.61
C ILE A 91 -3.51 -1.53 12.96
N ILE A 92 -3.56 -0.50 12.12
CA ILE A 92 -4.75 -0.12 11.37
C ILE A 92 -4.80 -0.98 10.09
N TRP A 93 -5.48 -2.11 10.18
CA TRP A 93 -5.66 -3.02 9.05
C TRP A 93 -6.76 -2.51 8.13
N LEU A 94 -6.41 -2.29 6.87
CA LEU A 94 -7.33 -1.82 5.84
C LEU A 94 -7.70 -2.97 4.88
N ARG A 95 -8.98 -3.34 4.92
CA ARG A 95 -9.58 -4.39 4.10
C ARG A 95 -10.82 -3.82 3.42
N GLU A 96 -10.65 -3.25 2.23
CA GLU A 96 -11.64 -2.42 1.54
C GLU A 96 -12.25 -1.36 2.49
N SER A 97 -11.38 -0.60 3.12
CA SER A 97 -11.77 0.41 4.12
C SER A 97 -10.86 1.63 4.07
N VAL A 98 -11.22 2.66 4.83
CA VAL A 98 -10.53 3.95 4.86
C VAL A 98 -10.04 4.27 6.28
N TYR A 99 -8.81 4.78 6.37
CA TYR A 99 -8.28 5.48 7.54
C TYR A 99 -8.13 6.96 7.20
N SER A 100 -8.61 7.82 8.09
CA SER A 100 -8.49 9.27 7.94
C SER A 100 -7.71 9.88 9.09
N THR A 101 -6.83 10.81 8.77
CA THR A 101 -6.01 11.53 9.74
C THR A 101 -5.77 12.97 9.28
N THR A 102 -5.23 13.79 10.16
CA THR A 102 -4.74 15.14 9.81
C THR A 102 -3.25 15.24 10.11
N CYS A 103 -2.49 15.67 9.13
CA CYS A 103 -1.04 15.86 9.30
C CYS A 103 -0.57 17.07 8.50
N SER A 104 0.32 17.85 9.09
CA SER A 104 0.84 19.10 8.49
C SER A 104 -0.28 20.06 8.02
N GLY A 105 -1.44 20.04 8.69
CA GLY A 105 -2.60 20.86 8.35
C GLY A 105 -3.52 20.30 7.25
N TYR A 106 -3.19 19.14 6.65
CA TYR A 106 -3.98 18.49 5.60
C TYR A 106 -4.79 17.33 6.13
N LYS A 107 -6.04 17.22 5.69
CA LYS A 107 -6.88 16.02 5.88
C LYS A 107 -6.45 14.97 4.86
N ILE A 108 -6.04 13.80 5.34
CA ILE A 108 -5.54 12.70 4.53
C ILE A 108 -6.50 11.52 4.68
N SER A 109 -6.99 10.98 3.57
CA SER A 109 -7.67 9.67 3.56
C SER A 109 -6.78 8.62 2.88
N ILE A 110 -6.59 7.50 3.57
CA ILE A 110 -5.82 6.35 3.10
C ILE A 110 -6.81 5.20 2.91
N ILE A 111 -7.05 4.82 1.68
CA ILE A 111 -7.87 3.68 1.31
C ILE A 111 -6.95 2.47 1.18
N GLY A 112 -7.32 1.36 1.80
CA GLY A 112 -6.55 0.13 1.72
C GLY A 112 -7.33 -1.06 1.20
N SER A 113 -6.67 -1.85 0.38
CA SER A 113 -7.19 -3.11 -0.18
C SER A 113 -6.02 -4.02 -0.57
N ARG A 114 -6.23 -5.33 -0.60
CA ARG A 114 -5.28 -6.23 -1.27
C ARG A 114 -5.18 -5.95 -2.78
N GLY A 115 -6.21 -5.37 -3.38
CA GLY A 115 -6.30 -5.14 -4.82
C GLY A 115 -6.80 -6.35 -5.60
N SER A 116 -6.55 -6.35 -6.89
CA SER A 116 -7.07 -7.34 -7.85
C SER A 116 -5.99 -7.74 -8.86
N LEU A 117 -6.10 -8.96 -9.38
CA LEU A 117 -5.30 -9.47 -10.48
C LEU A 117 -6.17 -9.65 -11.74
N LYS A 118 -5.62 -9.38 -12.91
CA LYS A 118 -6.27 -9.65 -14.18
C LYS A 118 -6.62 -11.14 -14.31
N ARG A 119 -5.71 -12.00 -13.83
CA ARG A 119 -5.88 -13.45 -13.80
C ARG A 119 -5.42 -14.02 -12.46
N PRO A 120 -6.31 -14.64 -11.68
CA PRO A 120 -5.92 -15.32 -10.45
C PRO A 120 -4.84 -16.38 -10.71
N THR A 121 -3.95 -16.57 -9.76
CA THR A 121 -2.95 -17.65 -9.83
C THR A 121 -3.62 -19.01 -9.83
N ARG A 122 -2.91 -20.06 -10.27
CA ARG A 122 -3.41 -21.43 -10.19
C ARG A 122 -3.77 -21.84 -8.77
N TRP A 123 -2.94 -21.41 -7.80
CA TRP A 123 -3.17 -21.66 -6.38
C TRP A 123 -4.46 -20.98 -5.89
N GLN A 124 -4.66 -19.70 -6.21
CA GLN A 124 -5.86 -18.96 -5.81
C GLN A 124 -7.14 -19.58 -6.35
N ARG A 125 -7.16 -19.95 -7.64
CA ARG A 125 -8.33 -20.62 -8.24
C ARG A 125 -8.66 -21.95 -7.57
N LYS A 126 -7.64 -22.69 -7.11
CA LYS A 126 -7.82 -23.97 -6.43
C LYS A 126 -8.29 -23.80 -4.98
N ASN A 127 -7.77 -22.80 -4.27
CA ASN A 127 -7.89 -22.71 -2.82
C ASN A 127 -8.83 -21.59 -2.35
N ILE A 128 -9.24 -20.66 -3.22
CA ILE A 128 -10.12 -19.55 -2.87
C ILE A 128 -11.37 -19.62 -3.75
N PRO A 129 -12.48 -20.23 -3.26
CA PRO A 129 -13.72 -20.28 -4.00
C PRO A 129 -14.22 -18.88 -4.37
N GLY A 130 -14.61 -18.66 -5.61
CA GLY A 130 -15.17 -17.40 -6.08
C GLY A 130 -14.17 -16.24 -6.14
N ILE A 131 -12.86 -16.49 -6.25
CA ILE A 131 -11.82 -15.46 -6.26
C ILE A 131 -12.06 -14.35 -7.30
N GLU A 132 -12.59 -14.69 -8.48
CA GLU A 132 -12.88 -13.72 -9.53
C GLU A 132 -14.01 -12.77 -9.12
N GLU A 133 -15.01 -13.25 -8.39
CA GLU A 133 -16.08 -12.42 -7.85
C GLU A 133 -15.59 -11.56 -6.69
N ILE A 134 -14.68 -12.08 -5.86
CA ILE A 134 -13.99 -11.30 -4.83
C ILE A 134 -13.25 -10.13 -5.47
N TYR A 135 -12.54 -10.35 -6.59
CA TYR A 135 -11.84 -9.29 -7.30
C TYR A 135 -12.81 -8.22 -7.85
N LYS A 136 -13.95 -8.61 -8.41
CA LYS A 136 -14.97 -7.65 -8.88
C LYS A 136 -15.50 -6.78 -7.73
N ARG A 137 -15.82 -7.39 -6.60
CA ARG A 137 -16.29 -6.67 -5.41
C ARG A 137 -15.24 -5.68 -4.88
N ARG A 138 -13.96 -6.09 -4.82
CA ARG A 138 -12.86 -5.21 -4.42
C ARG A 138 -12.72 -4.00 -5.35
N LEU A 139 -12.76 -4.21 -6.66
CA LEU A 139 -12.70 -3.12 -7.63
C LEU A 139 -13.84 -2.12 -7.45
N ALA A 140 -15.07 -2.61 -7.21
CA ALA A 140 -16.23 -1.75 -6.95
C ALA A 140 -16.05 -0.95 -5.66
N ALA A 141 -15.67 -1.61 -4.55
CA ALA A 141 -15.44 -0.98 -3.26
C ALA A 141 -14.31 0.08 -3.32
N ILE A 142 -13.19 -0.23 -3.98
CA ILE A 142 -12.08 0.73 -4.16
C ILE A 142 -12.57 1.98 -4.90
N ARG A 143 -13.36 1.82 -5.98
CA ARG A 143 -13.90 2.96 -6.74
C ARG A 143 -14.77 3.84 -5.87
N GLU A 144 -15.69 3.25 -5.11
CA GLU A 144 -16.60 3.95 -4.22
C GLU A 144 -15.84 4.72 -3.13
N LEU A 145 -14.97 4.03 -2.39
CA LEU A 145 -14.16 4.62 -1.33
C LEU A 145 -13.26 5.76 -1.82
N LEU A 146 -12.64 5.63 -2.99
CA LEU A 146 -11.83 6.69 -3.59
C LEU A 146 -12.69 7.91 -3.97
N SER A 147 -13.87 7.69 -4.52
CA SER A 147 -14.79 8.78 -4.88
C SER A 147 -15.24 9.54 -3.64
N GLU A 148 -15.66 8.83 -2.58
CA GLU A 148 -16.06 9.47 -1.33
C GLU A 148 -14.90 10.20 -0.64
N ALA A 149 -13.70 9.60 -0.61
CA ALA A 149 -12.53 10.22 0.00
C ALA A 149 -12.14 11.53 -0.70
N ARG A 150 -12.31 11.60 -2.02
CA ARG A 150 -12.01 12.81 -2.80
C ARG A 150 -12.87 14.01 -2.42
N GLU A 151 -14.08 13.78 -1.94
CA GLU A 151 -15.00 14.84 -1.50
C GLU A 151 -14.69 15.35 -0.07
N LYS A 152 -14.02 14.52 0.74
CA LYS A 152 -13.86 14.72 2.19
C LYS A 152 -12.44 15.12 2.61
N SER A 153 -11.44 14.97 1.71
CA SER A 153 -10.02 15.07 2.06
C SER A 153 -9.20 15.88 1.07
N ASP A 154 -8.19 16.57 1.59
CA ASP A 154 -7.23 17.32 0.80
C ASP A 154 -6.31 16.40 0.02
N ILE A 155 -5.94 15.26 0.63
CA ILE A 155 -5.03 14.25 0.08
C ILE A 155 -5.69 12.88 0.15
N VAL A 156 -5.69 12.17 -0.98
CA VAL A 156 -6.23 10.81 -1.09
C VAL A 156 -5.13 9.86 -1.53
N ILE A 157 -4.87 8.84 -0.70
CA ILE A 157 -3.86 7.81 -0.92
C ILE A 157 -4.55 6.46 -1.05
N LEU A 158 -4.22 5.70 -2.09
CA LEU A 158 -4.61 4.30 -2.22
C LEU A 158 -3.40 3.40 -1.89
N VAL A 159 -3.58 2.47 -0.97
CA VAL A 159 -2.61 1.43 -0.66
C VAL A 159 -3.17 0.08 -1.11
N THR A 160 -2.44 -0.60 -1.99
CA THR A 160 -2.79 -1.96 -2.42
C THR A 160 -1.58 -2.88 -2.31
N HIS A 161 -1.79 -4.19 -2.25
CA HIS A 161 -0.67 -5.11 -2.38
C HIS A 161 -0.33 -5.34 -3.86
N TYR A 162 -1.33 -5.73 -4.66
CA TYR A 162 -1.12 -5.95 -6.09
C TYR A 162 -0.90 -4.64 -6.83
N ALA A 163 -0.06 -4.68 -7.86
CA ALA A 163 0.22 -3.52 -8.70
C ALA A 163 -1.04 -3.02 -9.43
N VAL A 164 -1.09 -1.72 -9.68
CA VAL A 164 -2.26 -1.06 -10.27
C VAL A 164 -2.05 -0.64 -11.72
N THR A 165 -0.83 -0.72 -12.23
CA THR A 165 -0.48 -0.33 -13.60
C THR A 165 0.61 -1.21 -14.17
N ARG A 166 0.56 -1.41 -15.47
CA ARG A 166 1.63 -2.11 -16.20
C ARG A 166 2.99 -1.39 -16.10
N ALA A 167 2.97 -0.09 -15.92
CA ALA A 167 4.21 0.71 -15.92
C ALA A 167 5.14 0.34 -14.76
N THR A 168 4.61 -0.04 -13.58
CA THR A 168 5.40 -0.46 -12.42
C THR A 168 5.81 -1.93 -12.42
N ILE A 169 5.24 -2.77 -13.29
CA ILE A 169 5.64 -4.18 -13.41
C ILE A 169 6.63 -4.44 -14.58
N ILE A 170 7.07 -3.39 -15.27
CA ILE A 170 8.10 -3.52 -16.31
C ILE A 170 9.42 -3.98 -15.65
N GLY A 171 9.93 -5.10 -16.09
CA GLY A 171 11.07 -5.81 -15.51
C GLY A 171 10.68 -7.20 -14.99
N GLU A 172 9.40 -7.42 -14.72
CA GLU A 172 8.88 -8.72 -14.36
C GLU A 172 8.73 -9.64 -15.58
N HIS A 173 8.79 -10.95 -15.34
CA HIS A 173 8.71 -11.93 -16.42
C HIS A 173 7.34 -11.84 -17.13
N PRO A 174 7.29 -11.77 -18.47
CA PRO A 174 6.04 -11.57 -19.23
C PRO A 174 4.94 -12.59 -18.90
N ALA A 175 5.30 -13.86 -18.64
CA ALA A 175 4.33 -14.93 -18.37
C ALA A 175 3.53 -14.75 -17.06
N ILE A 176 4.01 -13.94 -16.11
CA ILE A 176 3.33 -13.70 -14.83
C ILE A 176 2.66 -12.33 -14.74
N GLN A 177 2.79 -11.46 -15.73
CA GLN A 177 2.28 -10.08 -15.66
C GLN A 177 0.78 -10.03 -15.35
N ASP A 178 -0.03 -10.91 -15.91
CA ASP A 178 -1.47 -11.00 -15.62
C ASP A 178 -1.79 -11.41 -14.17
N GLN A 179 -0.79 -11.91 -13.45
CA GLN A 179 -0.85 -12.30 -12.03
C GLN A 179 -0.16 -11.28 -11.11
N LEU A 180 0.21 -10.11 -11.63
CA LEU A 180 0.84 -9.04 -10.86
C LEU A 180 -0.06 -7.80 -10.75
N TYR A 181 -0.93 -7.56 -11.72
CA TYR A 181 -1.81 -6.38 -11.76
C TYR A 181 -3.13 -6.65 -12.45
N ASP A 182 -4.06 -5.72 -12.30
CA ASP A 182 -5.33 -5.68 -13.01
C ASP A 182 -5.49 -4.36 -13.79
N PRO A 183 -5.63 -4.37 -15.12
CA PRO A 183 -5.80 -3.13 -15.90
C PRO A 183 -7.06 -2.34 -15.54
N ARG A 184 -8.07 -2.98 -14.92
CA ARG A 184 -9.27 -2.30 -14.42
C ARG A 184 -8.94 -1.32 -13.28
N MET A 185 -7.90 -1.59 -12.48
CA MET A 185 -7.41 -0.67 -11.46
C MET A 185 -6.91 0.63 -12.07
N GLU A 186 -6.15 0.56 -13.17
CA GLU A 186 -5.67 1.77 -13.84
C GLU A 186 -6.84 2.64 -14.33
N LYS A 187 -7.93 2.02 -14.85
CA LYS A 187 -9.16 2.73 -15.22
C LYS A 187 -9.79 3.44 -14.01
N ILE A 188 -9.94 2.75 -12.87
CA ILE A 188 -10.48 3.32 -11.63
C ILE A 188 -9.63 4.53 -11.19
N ILE A 189 -8.30 4.41 -11.18
CA ILE A 189 -7.40 5.49 -10.81
C ILE A 189 -7.54 6.70 -11.74
N ARG A 190 -7.69 6.49 -13.04
CA ARG A 190 -7.93 7.58 -14.01
C ARG A 190 -9.24 8.32 -13.75
N GLU A 191 -10.28 7.60 -13.33
CA GLU A 191 -11.60 8.15 -13.01
C GLU A 191 -11.62 8.90 -11.67
N THR A 192 -11.10 8.28 -10.61
CA THR A 192 -11.19 8.77 -9.21
C THR A 192 -10.03 9.70 -8.81
N ARG A 193 -8.92 9.66 -9.52
CA ARG A 193 -7.75 10.55 -9.40
C ARG A 193 -7.20 10.69 -7.98
N PRO A 194 -6.87 9.60 -7.26
CA PRO A 194 -6.13 9.72 -6.02
C PRO A 194 -4.82 10.48 -6.25
N ASP A 195 -4.26 11.11 -5.21
CA ASP A 195 -2.99 11.83 -5.36
C ASP A 195 -1.83 10.87 -5.46
N ILE A 196 -1.86 9.80 -4.66
CA ILE A 196 -0.82 8.78 -4.58
C ILE A 196 -1.45 7.38 -4.57
N VAL A 197 -0.76 6.45 -5.21
CA VAL A 197 -0.97 5.01 -5.06
C VAL A 197 0.32 4.36 -4.59
N ILE A 198 0.22 3.50 -3.58
CA ILE A 198 1.32 2.73 -3.01
C ILE A 198 1.00 1.25 -3.19
N HIS A 199 1.93 0.47 -3.75
CA HIS A 199 1.75 -0.97 -3.88
C HIS A 199 3.08 -1.73 -3.73
N GLY A 200 3.00 -3.04 -3.52
CA GLY A 200 4.11 -3.99 -3.49
C GLY A 200 4.08 -4.98 -4.65
N HIS A 201 4.38 -6.24 -4.34
CA HIS A 201 4.22 -7.44 -5.17
C HIS A 201 5.11 -7.55 -6.42
N ALA A 202 5.54 -6.45 -7.04
CA ALA A 202 6.38 -6.47 -8.24
C ALA A 202 7.86 -6.28 -7.86
N HIS A 203 8.54 -7.38 -7.53
CA HIS A 203 9.89 -7.38 -6.94
C HIS A 203 11.00 -6.97 -7.91
N LYS A 204 10.76 -7.07 -9.22
CA LYS A 204 11.69 -6.69 -10.29
C LYS A 204 11.13 -5.59 -11.18
N GLY A 205 10.04 -4.97 -10.73
CA GLY A 205 9.38 -3.91 -11.46
C GLY A 205 10.14 -2.58 -11.42
N ARG A 206 9.43 -1.50 -11.75
CA ARG A 206 9.94 -0.13 -11.60
C ARG A 206 9.45 0.46 -10.28
N PRO A 207 10.28 1.24 -9.58
CA PRO A 207 9.90 1.81 -8.28
C PRO A 207 8.82 2.89 -8.38
N GLN A 208 8.66 3.53 -9.56
CA GLN A 208 7.73 4.63 -9.70
C GLN A 208 7.15 4.72 -11.11
N ALA A 209 5.89 5.14 -11.19
CA ALA A 209 5.20 5.46 -12.44
C ALA A 209 4.18 6.60 -12.20
N ARG A 210 3.48 7.01 -13.26
CA ARG A 210 2.42 8.01 -13.21
C ARG A 210 1.22 7.56 -14.04
N ILE A 211 0.02 7.75 -13.47
CA ILE A 211 -1.26 7.60 -14.17
C ILE A 211 -1.93 8.97 -14.18
N ASN A 212 -1.89 9.69 -15.30
CA ASN A 212 -2.24 11.12 -15.35
C ASN A 212 -1.46 11.91 -14.28
N ASN A 213 -2.15 12.54 -13.32
CA ASN A 213 -1.54 13.29 -12.23
C ASN A 213 -1.29 12.45 -10.95
N THR A 214 -1.73 11.19 -10.92
CA THR A 214 -1.51 10.28 -9.80
C THR A 214 -0.10 9.71 -9.83
N LEU A 215 0.66 9.86 -8.75
CA LEU A 215 1.94 9.19 -8.56
C LEU A 215 1.70 7.76 -8.07
N VAL A 216 2.39 6.80 -8.66
CA VAL A 216 2.33 5.38 -8.29
C VAL A 216 3.69 4.93 -7.81
N TYR A 217 3.76 4.41 -6.60
CA TYR A 217 4.98 3.90 -5.96
C TYR A 217 4.88 2.38 -5.78
N ASN A 218 5.84 1.66 -6.34
CA ASN A 218 6.11 0.27 -6.02
C ASN A 218 7.12 0.24 -4.88
N VAL A 219 6.65 -0.09 -3.69
CA VAL A 219 7.45 -0.06 -2.46
C VAL A 219 7.91 -1.44 -2.01
N ALA A 220 7.95 -2.41 -2.93
CA ALA A 220 8.45 -3.75 -2.68
C ALA A 220 9.89 -3.70 -2.13
N PHE A 221 10.10 -4.20 -0.92
CA PHE A 221 11.41 -4.17 -0.26
C PHE A 221 12.50 -4.92 -1.03
N PRO A 222 12.21 -6.06 -1.72
CA PRO A 222 13.17 -6.71 -2.60
C PRO A 222 13.70 -5.81 -3.72
N LEU A 223 12.86 -4.89 -4.22
CA LEU A 223 13.21 -3.93 -5.26
C LEU A 223 14.02 -2.75 -4.71
N LEU A 224 13.51 -2.09 -3.67
CA LEU A 224 14.08 -0.83 -3.16
C LEU A 224 15.29 -1.04 -2.26
N ARG A 225 15.32 -2.15 -1.50
CA ARG A 225 16.30 -2.40 -0.43
C ARG A 225 16.34 -1.30 0.64
N ASP A 226 15.29 -0.48 0.66
CA ASP A 226 15.07 0.60 1.61
C ASP A 226 13.56 0.83 1.79
N ILE A 227 13.16 1.59 2.81
CA ILE A 227 11.80 2.10 2.90
C ILE A 227 11.60 3.24 1.90
N ALA A 228 10.40 3.37 1.36
CA ALA A 228 10.05 4.50 0.51
C ALA A 228 9.70 5.71 1.37
N VAL A 229 10.35 6.84 1.12
CA VAL A 229 10.03 8.15 1.71
C VAL A 229 9.24 8.96 0.68
N ILE A 230 7.95 9.17 0.96
CA ILE A 230 7.02 9.81 0.03
C ILE A 230 6.63 11.17 0.58
N ASN A 231 7.11 12.23 -0.04
CA ASN A 231 6.68 13.59 0.27
C ASN A 231 5.42 13.90 -0.54
N VAL A 232 4.32 14.16 0.17
CA VAL A 232 3.02 14.42 -0.44
C VAL A 232 2.84 15.93 -0.57
N SER A 233 2.98 16.44 -1.79
CA SER A 233 2.63 17.83 -2.07
C SER A 233 1.18 17.88 -2.50
N PRO A 234 0.30 18.56 -1.74
CA PRO A 234 -1.08 18.75 -2.16
C PRO A 234 -1.11 19.53 -3.49
N LYS A 235 -2.10 19.25 -4.31
CA LYS A 235 -2.30 20.04 -5.53
C LYS A 235 -2.56 21.48 -5.13
N ARG A 236 -1.69 22.40 -5.55
CA ARG A 236 -1.98 23.83 -5.45
C ARG A 236 -3.20 24.12 -6.32
N THR A 237 -4.23 24.67 -5.72
CA THR A 237 -5.37 25.22 -6.46
C THR A 237 -5.03 26.66 -6.88
N LEU A 238 -5.74 27.19 -7.87
CA LEU A 238 -5.58 28.61 -8.26
C LEU A 238 -5.82 29.56 -7.07
N LEU A 239 -6.61 29.14 -6.07
CA LEU A 239 -6.88 29.90 -4.85
C LEU A 239 -5.67 30.01 -3.91
N ASP A 240 -4.65 29.16 -4.04
CA ASP A 240 -3.42 29.22 -3.25
C ASP A 240 -2.47 30.36 -3.72
N PHE A 241 -2.84 31.07 -4.80
CA PHE A 241 -2.07 32.18 -5.38
C PHE A 241 -2.74 33.54 -5.20
N PHE A 242 -3.86 33.60 -4.49
CA PHE A 242 -4.58 34.82 -4.12
C PHE A 242 -4.76 34.88 -2.61
#